data_47e6ae8bd88d43173b79952d1b5aed4b
#
_entry.id   47e6ae8bd88d43173b79952d1b5aed4b
#
_cell.length_a   1.000
_cell.length_b   1.000
_cell.length_c   1.000
_cell.angle_alpha   90.00
_cell.angle_beta   90.00
_cell.angle_gamma   90.00
#
_symmetry.space_group_name_H-M   'P 1'
#
loop_
_entity.id
_entity.type
_entity.pdbx_description
1 polymer ?
#
loop_
_entity_poly.entity_id
_entity_poly.type
_entity_poly.pdbx_seq_one_letter_code
_entity_poly.pdbx_strand_id
1 'polypeptide(L)'
;VNYELLRAFLKRNMIFGTWFCIFLAIMENIKRKISGILFIISLISCNPVKKMQTEPIITPKPPTVVLRDGTKTDALLENILKQYPQYFDSILSHRKDWNVQIIYTQIDRGKNNLPKLTNYYFNVNPAKYFYPASTVKLPTALLALQRLNELKATGINKNTTMITDANYSGQTAVLNDPLTSDGRPTIASYIKKIFLVSDNDAMNRLYEFLGQEYLNDQLHKKGYSEVQILHRLQIALSEDENRHTNPIKFLDANNTILYQQPLAFNQTKYADRNDSLGNAYLQGDKLISNPMNFSKKNRITLESLHNILRSVIFPNTVLANQRFNLTPDDFKFLYQYMSQFPPETNFPPYDSANYQDAYGKFLLYGAQKGSLPKNIRIFNKIGDAYGQMIDVAYVVDFDKKIEFFLSAEIYCNKDGIINDDKYDYETVGYPFMKNLGKVIYDYDANRKRAYYPDLSSFKMVYDK
;
A
#
# COMPACT_ATOMS: atom_id res chain seq x y z
N VAL A 1 -16.61 -0.52 -76.31
CA VAL A 1 -16.79 -1.45 -75.18
C VAL A 1 -16.58 -2.85 -75.71
N ASN A 2 -15.54 -3.52 -75.26
CA ASN A 2 -14.95 -4.70 -75.87
C ASN A 2 -15.83 -5.95 -75.59
N TYR A 3 -16.43 -6.49 -76.64
CA TYR A 3 -17.35 -7.64 -76.57
C TYR A 3 -16.69 -8.95 -76.10
N GLU A 4 -15.37 -9.06 -76.21
CA GLU A 4 -14.57 -10.18 -75.72
C GLU A 4 -14.47 -10.26 -74.19
N LEU A 5 -14.44 -9.12 -73.51
CA LEU A 5 -14.42 -9.07 -72.04
C LEU A 5 -15.76 -9.48 -71.41
N LEU A 6 -16.86 -9.18 -72.10
CA LEU A 6 -18.19 -9.59 -71.64
C LEU A 6 -18.44 -11.10 -71.78
N ARG A 7 -17.89 -11.69 -72.85
CA ARG A 7 -17.93 -13.15 -73.10
C ARG A 7 -17.10 -13.96 -72.12
N ALA A 8 -15.95 -13.43 -71.72
CA ALA A 8 -15.11 -14.04 -70.70
C ALA A 8 -15.75 -14.00 -69.29
N PHE A 9 -16.43 -12.90 -68.99
CA PHE A 9 -17.14 -12.74 -67.71
C PHE A 9 -18.38 -13.65 -67.61
N LEU A 10 -19.14 -13.82 -68.68
CA LEU A 10 -20.30 -14.72 -68.67
C LEU A 10 -19.92 -16.21 -68.65
N LYS A 11 -18.84 -16.63 -69.31
CA LYS A 11 -18.30 -18.00 -69.20
C LYS A 11 -17.79 -18.34 -67.85
N ARG A 12 -17.20 -17.39 -67.13
CA ARG A 12 -16.66 -17.58 -65.77
C ARG A 12 -17.79 -17.73 -64.74
N ASN A 13 -18.93 -17.04 -64.90
CA ASN A 13 -20.05 -17.13 -63.98
C ASN A 13 -20.93 -18.42 -64.23
N MET A 14 -20.96 -18.97 -65.46
CA MET A 14 -21.65 -20.26 -65.69
C MET A 14 -20.93 -21.47 -65.08
N ILE A 15 -19.60 -21.43 -65.02
CA ILE A 15 -18.81 -22.49 -64.35
C ILE A 15 -19.02 -22.44 -62.82
N PHE A 16 -19.16 -21.25 -62.24
CA PHE A 16 -19.41 -21.12 -60.79
C PHE A 16 -20.81 -21.60 -60.37
N GLY A 17 -21.83 -21.38 -61.23
CA GLY A 17 -23.20 -21.85 -60.94
C GLY A 17 -23.30 -23.40 -60.93
N THR A 18 -22.65 -24.09 -61.86
CA THR A 18 -22.63 -25.54 -61.91
C THR A 18 -21.87 -26.21 -60.74
N TRP A 19 -20.75 -25.59 -60.33
CA TRP A 19 -20.01 -26.07 -59.15
C TRP A 19 -20.77 -25.82 -57.85
N PHE A 20 -21.53 -24.73 -57.75
CA PHE A 20 -22.35 -24.44 -56.59
C PHE A 20 -23.52 -25.42 -56.43
N CYS A 21 -24.18 -25.80 -57.51
CA CYS A 21 -25.22 -26.82 -57.47
C CYS A 21 -24.69 -28.18 -57.16
N ILE A 22 -23.49 -28.56 -57.64
CA ILE A 22 -22.84 -29.82 -57.31
C ILE A 22 -22.41 -29.84 -55.83
N PHE A 23 -21.90 -28.69 -55.32
CA PHE A 23 -21.51 -28.56 -53.91
C PHE A 23 -22.73 -28.66 -52.96
N LEU A 24 -23.87 -28.05 -53.30
CA LEU A 24 -25.12 -28.20 -52.54
C LEU A 24 -25.66 -29.61 -52.53
N ALA A 25 -25.61 -30.31 -53.65
CA ALA A 25 -26.03 -31.73 -53.74
C ALA A 25 -25.12 -32.65 -52.93
N ILE A 26 -23.82 -32.39 -52.89
CA ILE A 26 -22.86 -33.16 -52.07
C ILE A 26 -23.10 -32.90 -50.57
N MET A 27 -23.35 -31.63 -50.19
CA MET A 27 -23.65 -31.28 -48.81
C MET A 27 -24.96 -31.88 -48.30
N GLU A 28 -26.01 -31.99 -49.15
CA GLU A 28 -27.25 -32.62 -48.75
C GLU A 28 -27.12 -34.13 -48.60
N ASN A 29 -26.33 -34.76 -49.44
CA ASN A 29 -26.01 -36.22 -49.33
C ASN A 29 -25.12 -36.53 -48.10
N ILE A 30 -24.23 -35.61 -47.70
CA ILE A 30 -23.42 -35.72 -46.47
C ILE A 30 -24.32 -35.56 -45.26
N LYS A 31 -25.28 -34.61 -45.26
CA LYS A 31 -26.26 -34.42 -44.16
C LYS A 31 -27.11 -35.68 -43.95
N ARG A 32 -27.59 -36.34 -45.02
CA ARG A 32 -28.37 -37.60 -44.92
C ARG A 32 -27.57 -38.79 -44.39
N LYS A 33 -26.26 -38.86 -44.71
CA LYS A 33 -25.37 -39.92 -44.16
C LYS A 33 -24.95 -39.68 -42.71
N ILE A 34 -24.81 -38.40 -42.33
CA ILE A 34 -24.47 -38.05 -40.95
C ILE A 34 -25.67 -38.25 -40.00
N SER A 35 -26.91 -37.97 -40.44
CA SER A 35 -28.11 -38.25 -39.66
C SER A 35 -28.33 -39.75 -39.41
N GLY A 36 -27.91 -40.62 -40.33
CA GLY A 36 -27.97 -42.09 -40.13
C GLY A 36 -26.92 -42.63 -39.17
N ILE A 37 -25.75 -41.99 -39.08
CA ILE A 37 -24.64 -42.39 -38.17
C ILE A 37 -24.86 -41.85 -36.75
N LEU A 38 -25.53 -40.69 -36.61
CA LEU A 38 -25.83 -40.14 -35.28
C LEU A 38 -26.91 -40.92 -34.52
N PHE A 39 -27.71 -41.78 -35.21
CA PHE A 39 -28.72 -42.60 -34.54
C PHE A 39 -28.16 -43.93 -34.02
N ILE A 40 -26.97 -44.35 -34.46
CA ILE A 40 -26.31 -45.61 -34.02
C ILE A 40 -25.29 -45.38 -32.93
N ILE A 41 -24.79 -44.12 -32.74
CA ILE A 41 -23.78 -43.81 -31.73
C ILE A 41 -24.40 -43.37 -30.38
N SER A 42 -25.74 -43.19 -30.31
CA SER A 42 -26.40 -42.80 -29.05
C SER A 42 -26.61 -43.93 -28.04
N LEU A 43 -26.10 -45.16 -28.29
CA LEU A 43 -26.30 -46.32 -27.41
C LEU A 43 -25.03 -46.84 -26.70
N ILE A 44 -23.85 -46.32 -26.97
CA ILE A 44 -22.63 -46.72 -26.23
C ILE A 44 -21.73 -45.49 -26.00
N SER A 45 -22.11 -44.65 -25.07
CA SER A 45 -21.19 -43.69 -24.46
C SER A 45 -21.62 -43.46 -23.02
N CYS A 46 -21.19 -44.36 -22.14
CA CYS A 46 -20.98 -44.01 -20.75
C CYS A 46 -19.81 -42.99 -20.69
N ASN A 47 -20.07 -41.75 -20.99
CA ASN A 47 -19.15 -40.69 -20.61
C ASN A 47 -19.15 -40.60 -19.08
N PRO A 48 -17.97 -40.68 -18.41
CA PRO A 48 -17.91 -40.31 -17.01
C PRO A 48 -18.41 -38.87 -16.94
N VAL A 49 -19.48 -38.65 -16.18
CA VAL A 49 -19.94 -37.31 -15.83
C VAL A 49 -18.72 -36.57 -15.28
N LYS A 50 -18.09 -35.70 -16.09
CA LYS A 50 -17.18 -34.72 -15.56
C LYS A 50 -17.97 -34.02 -14.44
N LYS A 51 -17.63 -34.34 -13.20
CA LYS A 51 -18.11 -33.55 -12.06
C LYS A 51 -17.90 -32.08 -12.47
N MET A 52 -18.97 -31.40 -12.80
CA MET A 52 -18.95 -29.94 -12.85
C MET A 52 -18.40 -29.55 -11.49
N GLN A 53 -17.18 -29.05 -11.45
CA GLN A 53 -16.69 -28.34 -10.29
C GLN A 53 -17.66 -27.18 -10.13
N THR A 54 -18.62 -27.34 -9.24
CA THR A 54 -19.41 -26.23 -8.77
C THR A 54 -18.43 -25.24 -8.19
N GLU A 55 -18.36 -24.06 -8.79
CA GLU A 55 -17.61 -22.97 -8.18
C GLU A 55 -18.03 -22.89 -6.70
N PRO A 56 -17.09 -22.78 -5.77
CA PRO A 56 -17.44 -22.70 -4.37
C PRO A 56 -18.42 -21.54 -4.21
N ILE A 57 -19.59 -21.80 -3.61
CA ILE A 57 -20.56 -20.77 -3.27
C ILE A 57 -19.83 -19.86 -2.28
N ILE A 58 -19.35 -18.72 -2.76
CA ILE A 58 -18.81 -17.65 -1.92
C ILE A 58 -20.01 -17.03 -1.23
N THR A 59 -20.26 -17.40 0.01
CA THR A 59 -21.30 -16.75 0.83
C THR A 59 -20.99 -15.26 0.88
N PRO A 60 -21.93 -14.39 0.53
CA PRO A 60 -21.71 -12.93 0.62
C PRO A 60 -21.30 -12.57 2.04
N LYS A 61 -20.32 -11.66 2.16
CA LYS A 61 -19.96 -11.09 3.46
C LYS A 61 -21.20 -10.48 4.10
N PRO A 62 -21.51 -10.78 5.37
CA PRO A 62 -22.52 -10.04 6.12
C PRO A 62 -22.21 -8.53 6.09
N PRO A 63 -23.22 -7.67 6.11
CA PRO A 63 -23.01 -6.22 6.12
C PRO A 63 -22.15 -5.80 7.32
N THR A 64 -21.24 -4.87 7.11
CA THR A 64 -20.43 -4.24 8.16
C THR A 64 -21.38 -3.52 9.13
N VAL A 65 -21.23 -3.77 10.42
CA VAL A 65 -21.96 -3.03 11.45
C VAL A 65 -21.30 -1.67 11.64
N VAL A 66 -22.08 -0.61 11.49
CA VAL A 66 -21.66 0.76 11.81
C VAL A 66 -22.41 1.22 13.05
N LEU A 67 -21.68 1.45 14.14
CA LEU A 67 -22.24 1.91 15.40
C LEU A 67 -22.69 3.39 15.30
N ARG A 68 -23.45 3.88 16.29
CA ARG A 68 -23.98 5.26 16.31
C ARG A 68 -22.86 6.33 16.26
N ASP A 69 -21.69 6.03 16.79
CA ASP A 69 -20.51 6.91 16.78
C ASP A 69 -19.66 6.79 15.50
N GLY A 70 -20.14 6.06 14.48
CA GLY A 70 -19.44 5.83 13.23
C GLY A 70 -18.44 4.67 13.24
N THR A 71 -18.25 3.98 14.36
CA THR A 71 -17.33 2.84 14.47
C THR A 71 -17.78 1.66 13.61
N LYS A 72 -16.90 1.17 12.74
CA LYS A 72 -17.12 0.00 11.89
C LYS A 72 -16.58 -1.26 12.57
N THR A 73 -17.37 -2.33 12.60
CA THR A 73 -16.94 -3.64 13.09
C THR A 73 -17.60 -4.76 12.30
N ASP A 74 -16.91 -5.87 12.12
CA ASP A 74 -17.39 -7.09 11.48
C ASP A 74 -17.18 -8.28 12.41
N ALA A 75 -18.17 -9.13 12.50
CA ALA A 75 -18.12 -10.32 13.35
C ALA A 75 -16.96 -11.26 13.03
N LEU A 76 -16.49 -11.31 11.77
CA LEU A 76 -15.36 -12.16 11.39
C LEU A 76 -14.12 -11.88 12.22
N LEU A 77 -13.65 -10.62 12.25
CA LEU A 77 -12.43 -10.26 13.00
C LEU A 77 -12.61 -10.49 14.50
N GLU A 78 -13.74 -10.06 15.05
CA GLU A 78 -14.01 -10.26 16.47
C GLU A 78 -14.03 -11.75 16.83
N ASN A 79 -14.63 -12.60 16.01
CA ASN A 79 -14.66 -14.05 16.22
C ASN A 79 -13.27 -14.69 16.10
N ILE A 80 -12.45 -14.25 15.14
CA ILE A 80 -11.07 -14.73 15.02
C ILE A 80 -10.29 -14.36 16.29
N LEU A 81 -10.34 -13.11 16.75
CA LEU A 81 -9.61 -12.67 17.94
C LEU A 81 -10.06 -13.43 19.21
N LYS A 82 -11.37 -13.68 19.38
CA LYS A 82 -11.93 -14.45 20.50
C LYS A 82 -11.46 -15.92 20.55
N GLN A 83 -11.04 -16.51 19.42
CA GLN A 83 -10.49 -17.86 19.40
C GLN A 83 -9.08 -17.95 20.01
N TYR A 84 -8.43 -16.83 20.27
CA TYR A 84 -7.08 -16.76 20.83
C TYR A 84 -7.04 -15.85 22.06
N PRO A 85 -7.78 -16.19 23.13
CA PRO A 85 -7.89 -15.35 24.33
C PRO A 85 -6.52 -15.07 24.99
N GLN A 86 -5.58 -16.01 24.91
CA GLN A 86 -4.21 -15.85 25.41
C GLN A 86 -3.46 -14.68 24.79
N TYR A 87 -3.89 -14.20 23.60
CA TYR A 87 -3.27 -13.07 22.90
C TYR A 87 -4.11 -11.79 22.94
N PHE A 88 -5.44 -11.93 22.99
CA PHE A 88 -6.33 -10.80 22.72
C PHE A 88 -7.36 -10.50 23.79
N ASP A 89 -7.46 -11.29 24.86
CA ASP A 89 -8.50 -11.08 25.88
C ASP A 89 -8.39 -9.69 26.53
N SER A 90 -7.17 -9.27 26.90
CA SER A 90 -6.94 -7.91 27.43
C SER A 90 -7.31 -6.82 26.42
N ILE A 91 -7.04 -7.03 25.14
CA ILE A 91 -7.36 -6.07 24.07
C ILE A 91 -8.88 -5.98 23.88
N LEU A 92 -9.57 -7.12 23.87
CA LEU A 92 -11.02 -7.18 23.68
C LEU A 92 -11.77 -6.59 24.87
N SER A 93 -11.30 -6.85 26.10
CA SER A 93 -11.91 -6.37 27.34
C SER A 93 -11.70 -4.86 27.56
N HIS A 94 -10.55 -4.33 27.12
CA HIS A 94 -10.14 -2.93 27.32
C HIS A 94 -9.95 -2.18 25.97
N ARG A 95 -10.77 -2.52 24.97
CA ARG A 95 -10.64 -2.00 23.61
C ARG A 95 -10.65 -0.47 23.48
N LYS A 96 -11.24 0.22 24.45
CA LYS A 96 -11.25 1.70 24.48
C LYS A 96 -9.92 2.27 24.95
N ASP A 97 -9.28 1.60 25.91
CA ASP A 97 -8.02 2.07 26.50
C ASP A 97 -6.87 1.84 25.52
N TRP A 98 -6.85 0.69 24.86
CA TRP A 98 -5.88 0.38 23.80
C TRP A 98 -6.17 1.05 22.46
N ASN A 99 -7.35 1.67 22.29
CA ASN A 99 -7.83 2.33 21.05
C ASN A 99 -7.58 1.52 19.75
N VAL A 100 -7.57 0.19 19.83
CA VAL A 100 -7.22 -0.70 18.73
C VAL A 100 -8.16 -0.55 17.56
N GLN A 101 -7.60 -0.41 16.37
CA GLN A 101 -8.31 -0.45 15.10
C GLN A 101 -7.65 -1.46 14.17
N ILE A 102 -8.43 -2.30 13.46
CA ILE A 102 -7.91 -3.31 12.54
C ILE A 102 -8.72 -3.30 11.25
N ILE A 103 -8.04 -3.36 10.12
CA ILE A 103 -8.64 -3.60 8.79
C ILE A 103 -7.94 -4.81 8.18
N TYR A 104 -8.68 -5.88 7.96
CA TYR A 104 -8.24 -7.03 7.16
C TYR A 104 -8.94 -7.01 5.82
N THR A 105 -8.20 -7.12 4.72
CA THR A 105 -8.77 -7.28 3.39
C THR A 105 -8.45 -8.66 2.85
N GLN A 106 -9.49 -9.47 2.75
CA GLN A 106 -9.45 -10.73 2.02
C GLN A 106 -9.35 -10.48 0.53
N ILE A 107 -8.46 -11.21 -0.14
CA ILE A 107 -8.27 -11.12 -1.58
C ILE A 107 -8.65 -12.45 -2.21
N ASP A 108 -9.67 -12.43 -3.07
CA ASP A 108 -10.07 -13.56 -3.88
C ASP A 108 -9.70 -13.29 -5.34
N ARG A 109 -9.02 -14.25 -5.98
CA ARG A 109 -8.65 -14.11 -7.38
C ARG A 109 -9.70 -14.73 -8.28
N GLY A 110 -10.01 -14.01 -9.37
CA GLY A 110 -10.78 -14.55 -10.47
C GLY A 110 -9.90 -15.40 -11.41
N LYS A 111 -10.52 -16.06 -12.40
CA LYS A 111 -9.85 -16.89 -13.41
C LYS A 111 -8.69 -16.17 -14.12
N ASN A 112 -8.79 -14.86 -14.32
CA ASN A 112 -7.77 -14.04 -14.99
C ASN A 112 -6.85 -13.32 -13.99
N ASN A 113 -6.67 -13.86 -12.79
CA ASN A 113 -5.89 -13.29 -11.71
C ASN A 113 -6.36 -11.89 -11.25
N LEU A 114 -7.57 -11.45 -11.61
CA LEU A 114 -8.13 -10.17 -11.16
C LEU A 114 -8.52 -10.26 -9.68
N PRO A 115 -8.08 -9.32 -8.83
CA PRO A 115 -8.39 -9.34 -7.42
C PRO A 115 -9.80 -8.82 -7.13
N LYS A 116 -10.56 -9.56 -6.33
CA LYS A 116 -11.77 -9.10 -5.64
C LYS A 116 -11.42 -8.88 -4.18
N LEU A 117 -11.57 -7.66 -3.70
CA LEU A 117 -11.19 -7.23 -2.36
C LEU A 117 -12.41 -7.14 -1.45
N THR A 118 -12.33 -7.76 -0.28
CA THR A 118 -13.39 -7.70 0.73
C THR A 118 -12.79 -7.25 2.06
N ASN A 119 -13.14 -6.04 2.49
CA ASN A 119 -12.65 -5.48 3.75
C ASN A 119 -13.46 -6.01 4.93
N TYR A 120 -12.77 -6.30 6.04
CA TYR A 120 -13.33 -6.58 7.36
C TYR A 120 -12.72 -5.62 8.36
N TYR A 121 -13.54 -5.12 9.27
CA TYR A 121 -13.18 -4.07 10.21
C TYR A 121 -13.31 -4.56 11.65
N PHE A 122 -12.43 -4.10 12.53
CA PHE A 122 -12.59 -4.21 13.95
C PHE A 122 -12.33 -2.85 14.60
N ASN A 123 -13.35 -2.27 15.21
CA ASN A 123 -13.30 -1.01 15.96
C ASN A 123 -12.77 0.21 15.16
N VAL A 124 -12.89 0.20 13.83
CA VAL A 124 -12.38 1.28 12.96
C VAL A 124 -13.31 2.49 13.02
N ASN A 125 -12.77 3.64 13.45
CA ASN A 125 -13.52 4.88 13.53
C ASN A 125 -12.67 6.06 13.03
N PRO A 126 -13.03 6.70 11.90
CA PRO A 126 -12.28 7.83 11.35
C PRO A 126 -12.31 9.09 12.22
N ALA A 127 -13.26 9.18 13.17
CA ALA A 127 -13.33 10.31 14.11
C ALA A 127 -12.34 10.17 15.26
N LYS A 128 -11.93 8.93 15.62
CA LYS A 128 -10.94 8.70 16.68
C LYS A 128 -9.55 9.05 16.17
N TYR A 129 -8.94 10.03 16.83
CA TYR A 129 -7.58 10.44 16.52
C TYR A 129 -6.56 9.43 17.06
N PHE A 130 -5.58 9.14 16.25
CA PHE A 130 -4.26 8.61 16.64
C PHE A 130 -3.17 9.42 15.94
N TYR A 131 -2.01 9.56 16.56
CA TYR A 131 -0.88 10.19 15.90
C TYR A 131 -0.27 9.21 14.89
N PRO A 132 -0.24 9.54 13.59
CA PRO A 132 0.13 8.58 12.55
C PRO A 132 1.63 8.25 12.50
N ALA A 133 2.44 8.95 13.26
CA ALA A 133 3.88 8.76 13.34
C ALA A 133 4.53 8.63 11.94
N SER A 134 5.37 7.63 11.73
CA SER A 134 6.09 7.42 10.47
C SER A 134 5.23 6.90 9.31
N THR A 135 3.93 6.59 9.52
CA THR A 135 3.09 6.11 8.41
C THR A 135 2.80 7.22 7.38
N VAL A 136 2.91 8.51 7.75
CA VAL A 136 2.81 9.64 6.82
C VAL A 136 3.89 9.61 5.71
N LYS A 137 4.97 8.86 5.92
CA LYS A 137 6.05 8.66 4.94
C LYS A 137 5.60 7.92 3.69
N LEU A 138 4.59 7.04 3.81
CA LEU A 138 4.03 6.32 2.68
C LEU A 138 3.44 7.29 1.63
N PRO A 139 2.42 8.11 1.92
CA PRO A 139 1.90 9.06 0.95
C PRO A 139 2.94 10.08 0.49
N THR A 140 3.87 10.49 1.35
CA THR A 140 4.92 11.46 0.99
C THR A 140 5.87 10.88 -0.06
N ALA A 141 6.31 9.63 0.08
CA ALA A 141 7.15 8.96 -0.92
C ALA A 141 6.44 8.81 -2.28
N LEU A 142 5.15 8.43 -2.26
CA LEU A 142 4.34 8.30 -3.48
C LEU A 142 4.18 9.64 -4.20
N LEU A 143 3.89 10.71 -3.47
CA LEU A 143 3.73 12.03 -4.04
C LEU A 143 5.05 12.62 -4.53
N ALA A 144 6.19 12.27 -3.92
CA ALA A 144 7.50 12.68 -4.43
C ALA A 144 7.77 12.09 -5.82
N LEU A 145 7.48 10.81 -6.05
CA LEU A 145 7.56 10.19 -7.38
C LEU A 145 6.54 10.79 -8.34
N GLN A 146 5.29 10.98 -7.92
CA GLN A 146 4.27 11.64 -8.72
C GLN A 146 4.73 13.04 -9.17
N ARG A 147 5.29 13.85 -8.24
CA ARG A 147 5.80 15.20 -8.55
C ARG A 147 6.93 15.17 -9.57
N LEU A 148 7.86 14.21 -9.46
CA LEU A 148 8.89 14.02 -10.47
C LEU A 148 8.31 13.69 -11.86
N ASN A 149 7.29 12.84 -11.93
CA ASN A 149 6.62 12.51 -13.19
C ASN A 149 5.87 13.70 -13.80
N GLU A 150 5.37 14.64 -12.99
CA GLU A 150 4.83 15.91 -13.45
C GLU A 150 5.92 16.85 -13.99
N LEU A 151 7.13 16.79 -13.42
CA LEU A 151 8.29 17.61 -13.79
C LEU A 151 9.20 16.94 -14.85
N LYS A 152 8.84 15.78 -15.39
CA LYS A 152 9.70 15.00 -16.31
C LYS A 152 10.21 15.76 -17.55
N ALA A 153 9.48 16.79 -17.99
CA ALA A 153 9.89 17.64 -19.11
C ALA A 153 11.20 18.41 -18.84
N THR A 154 11.63 18.51 -17.57
CA THR A 154 12.89 19.15 -17.18
C THR A 154 14.11 18.21 -17.25
N GLY A 155 13.92 16.93 -17.60
CA GLY A 155 14.98 15.92 -17.66
C GLY A 155 15.36 15.29 -16.33
N ILE A 156 14.68 15.67 -15.23
CA ILE A 156 14.93 15.08 -13.89
C ILE A 156 14.19 13.75 -13.70
N ASN A 157 14.75 12.89 -12.84
CA ASN A 157 14.16 11.62 -12.41
C ASN A 157 14.55 11.32 -10.96
N LYS A 158 14.09 10.20 -10.41
CA LYS A 158 14.32 9.84 -8.99
C LYS A 158 15.79 9.68 -8.59
N ASN A 159 16.69 9.44 -9.56
CA ASN A 159 18.13 9.29 -9.34
C ASN A 159 18.90 10.58 -9.59
N THR A 160 18.24 11.67 -10.01
CA THR A 160 18.89 12.97 -10.19
C THR A 160 19.27 13.55 -8.83
N THR A 161 20.47 14.11 -8.71
CA THR A 161 20.96 14.74 -7.48
C THR A 161 20.02 15.86 -7.04
N MET A 162 19.52 15.77 -5.79
CA MET A 162 18.63 16.76 -5.20
C MET A 162 19.33 17.49 -4.06
N ILE A 163 19.69 18.74 -4.28
CA ILE A 163 20.25 19.64 -3.27
C ILE A 163 19.12 20.38 -2.55
N THR A 164 19.18 20.38 -1.24
CA THR A 164 18.28 21.17 -0.38
C THR A 164 19.06 22.35 0.18
N ASP A 165 18.66 23.58 -0.13
CA ASP A 165 19.22 24.81 0.45
C ASP A 165 18.44 25.21 1.73
N ALA A 166 18.92 26.22 2.46
CA ALA A 166 18.27 26.74 3.66
C ALA A 166 18.18 28.27 3.58
N ASN A 167 16.97 28.81 3.57
CA ASN A 167 16.71 30.25 3.44
C ASN A 167 15.68 30.78 4.45
N TYR A 168 15.33 29.99 5.48
CA TYR A 168 14.38 30.38 6.54
C TYR A 168 14.79 29.77 7.88
N SER A 169 14.26 30.34 8.99
CA SER A 169 14.46 29.81 10.34
C SER A 169 14.12 28.32 10.43
N GLY A 170 14.91 27.57 11.18
CA GLY A 170 14.72 26.14 11.40
C GLY A 170 15.05 25.23 10.20
N GLN A 171 15.38 25.78 9.04
CA GLN A 171 15.78 25.00 7.87
C GLN A 171 17.24 24.55 7.94
N THR A 172 17.52 23.36 7.41
CA THR A 172 18.89 22.83 7.26
C THR A 172 19.15 22.50 5.79
N ALA A 173 20.37 22.78 5.33
CA ALA A 173 20.80 22.44 3.97
C ALA A 173 21.31 21.00 3.92
N VAL A 174 21.11 20.35 2.75
CA VAL A 174 21.68 19.02 2.44
C VAL A 174 22.37 19.10 1.08
N LEU A 175 23.69 19.00 1.08
CA LEU A 175 24.53 19.11 -0.11
C LEU A 175 25.10 17.76 -0.54
N ASN A 176 25.19 16.81 0.40
CA ASN A 176 25.69 15.44 0.17
C ASN A 176 24.91 14.43 1.02
N ASP A 177 25.05 13.16 0.70
CA ASP A 177 24.47 12.04 1.44
C ASP A 177 25.51 10.90 1.54
N PRO A 178 26.24 10.79 2.65
CA PRO A 178 27.29 9.78 2.81
C PRO A 178 26.78 8.33 2.80
N LEU A 179 25.44 8.16 2.85
CA LEU A 179 24.79 6.87 2.80
C LEU A 179 24.38 6.44 1.38
N THR A 180 24.85 7.16 0.36
CA THR A 180 24.76 6.77 -1.06
C THR A 180 26.11 6.39 -1.61
N SER A 181 26.16 5.59 -2.66
CA SER A 181 27.42 5.07 -3.23
C SER A 181 28.32 6.16 -3.83
N ASP A 182 27.73 7.27 -4.28
CA ASP A 182 28.41 8.40 -4.92
C ASP A 182 28.37 9.69 -4.08
N GLY A 183 27.87 9.61 -2.85
CA GLY A 183 27.73 10.74 -1.94
C GLY A 183 26.63 11.74 -2.32
N ARG A 184 25.78 11.43 -3.31
CA ARG A 184 24.78 12.36 -3.84
C ARG A 184 23.37 12.07 -3.29
N PRO A 185 22.70 13.05 -2.67
CA PRO A 185 21.34 12.89 -2.22
C PRO A 185 20.37 12.83 -3.41
N THR A 186 19.41 11.91 -3.40
CA THR A 186 18.42 11.74 -4.45
C THR A 186 17.05 11.39 -3.86
N ILE A 187 15.97 11.60 -4.61
CA ILE A 187 14.62 11.15 -4.20
C ILE A 187 14.63 9.62 -3.97
N ALA A 188 15.35 8.86 -4.81
CA ALA A 188 15.46 7.42 -4.67
C ALA A 188 16.16 7.03 -3.36
N SER A 189 17.26 7.68 -2.99
CA SER A 189 17.99 7.41 -1.73
C SER A 189 17.10 7.69 -0.51
N TYR A 190 16.33 8.77 -0.52
CA TYR A 190 15.41 9.09 0.55
C TYR A 190 14.27 8.07 0.68
N ILE A 191 13.64 7.65 -0.44
CA ILE A 191 12.58 6.64 -0.43
C ILE A 191 13.11 5.28 0.08
N LYS A 192 14.33 4.88 -0.32
CA LYS A 192 14.99 3.68 0.22
C LYS A 192 15.08 3.73 1.74
N LYS A 193 15.67 4.80 2.29
CA LYS A 193 15.82 4.99 3.75
C LYS A 193 14.48 5.01 4.47
N ILE A 194 13.45 5.61 3.88
CA ILE A 194 12.08 5.62 4.42
C ILE A 194 11.51 4.21 4.58
N PHE A 195 11.60 3.36 3.56
CA PHE A 195 11.00 2.03 3.63
C PHE A 195 11.85 1.00 4.36
N LEU A 196 13.17 1.13 4.31
CA LEU A 196 14.07 0.19 4.98
C LEU A 196 14.15 0.41 6.49
N VAL A 197 14.36 1.66 6.92
CA VAL A 197 14.61 1.97 8.34
C VAL A 197 13.74 3.11 8.89
N SER A 198 12.75 3.53 8.13
CA SER A 198 11.84 4.60 8.57
C SER A 198 12.55 5.93 8.89
N ASP A 199 13.57 6.31 8.13
CA ASP A 199 14.40 7.49 8.34
C ASP A 199 13.57 8.78 8.35
N ASN A 200 13.75 9.61 9.38
CA ASN A 200 13.00 10.85 9.57
C ASN A 200 13.58 12.02 8.75
N ASP A 201 14.90 12.11 8.62
CA ASP A 201 15.50 13.14 7.78
C ASP A 201 15.14 12.96 6.32
N ALA A 202 15.18 11.71 5.81
CA ALA A 202 14.72 11.40 4.46
C ALA A 202 13.27 11.82 4.22
N MET A 203 12.37 11.62 5.19
CA MET A 203 11.00 12.14 5.13
C MET A 203 10.97 13.66 5.05
N ASN A 204 11.77 14.34 5.88
CA ASN A 204 11.79 15.78 5.93
C ASN A 204 12.27 16.38 4.61
N ARG A 205 13.29 15.77 3.96
CA ARG A 205 13.77 16.20 2.62
C ARG A 205 12.67 16.05 1.55
N LEU A 206 11.88 14.97 1.59
CA LEU A 206 10.74 14.80 0.66
C LEU A 206 9.60 15.79 0.95
N TYR A 207 9.33 16.08 2.23
CA TYR A 207 8.36 17.10 2.63
C TYR A 207 8.76 18.49 2.11
N GLU A 208 10.04 18.84 2.20
CA GLU A 208 10.61 20.08 1.70
C GLU A 208 10.54 20.21 0.18
N PHE A 209 10.81 19.12 -0.55
CA PHE A 209 10.65 19.07 -2.00
C PHE A 209 9.19 19.25 -2.44
N LEU A 210 8.27 18.60 -1.76
CA LEU A 210 6.84 18.67 -2.10
C LEU A 210 6.20 20.00 -1.73
N GLY A 211 6.60 20.56 -0.60
CA GLY A 211 5.87 21.65 0.05
C GLY A 211 4.62 21.17 0.78
N GLN A 212 4.32 21.79 1.90
CA GLN A 212 3.17 21.41 2.75
C GLN A 212 1.83 21.50 1.98
N GLU A 213 1.67 22.53 1.14
CA GLU A 213 0.44 22.76 0.38
C GLU A 213 0.21 21.65 -0.67
N TYR A 214 1.20 21.38 -1.54
CA TYR A 214 1.09 20.37 -2.57
C TYR A 214 0.81 18.98 -1.96
N LEU A 215 1.54 18.63 -0.89
CA LEU A 215 1.39 17.35 -0.19
C LEU A 215 -0.06 17.10 0.25
N ASN A 216 -0.67 18.09 0.94
CA ASN A 216 -2.04 17.96 1.44
C ASN A 216 -3.08 18.09 0.31
N ASP A 217 -2.91 19.05 -0.60
CA ASP A 217 -3.84 19.27 -1.73
C ASP A 217 -3.96 18.02 -2.62
N GLN A 218 -2.84 17.37 -2.94
CA GLN A 218 -2.87 16.14 -3.73
C GLN A 218 -3.58 14.99 -3.01
N LEU A 219 -3.43 14.84 -1.70
CA LEU A 219 -4.15 13.84 -0.93
C LEU A 219 -5.65 14.14 -0.87
N HIS A 220 -6.03 15.41 -0.68
CA HIS A 220 -7.43 15.83 -0.70
C HIS A 220 -8.07 15.58 -2.09
N LYS A 221 -7.40 15.92 -3.18
CA LYS A 221 -7.85 15.62 -4.55
C LYS A 221 -8.03 14.12 -4.83
N LYS A 222 -7.25 13.29 -4.13
CA LYS A 222 -7.40 11.82 -4.19
C LYS A 222 -8.53 11.29 -3.29
N GLY A 223 -9.26 12.16 -2.58
CA GLY A 223 -10.40 11.80 -1.74
C GLY A 223 -10.05 11.55 -0.28
N TYR A 224 -8.83 11.83 0.15
CA TYR A 224 -8.38 11.75 1.55
C TYR A 224 -8.48 13.11 2.23
N SER A 225 -9.69 13.66 2.30
CA SER A 225 -9.95 15.06 2.71
C SER A 225 -9.67 15.35 4.18
N GLU A 226 -9.63 14.32 5.03
CA GLU A 226 -9.33 14.44 6.45
C GLU A 226 -7.83 14.49 6.77
N VAL A 227 -6.97 14.19 5.77
CA VAL A 227 -5.52 14.16 5.96
C VAL A 227 -4.96 15.55 6.16
N GLN A 228 -4.11 15.70 7.17
CA GLN A 228 -3.34 16.90 7.44
C GLN A 228 -1.90 16.50 7.81
N ILE A 229 -0.96 16.65 6.88
CA ILE A 229 0.47 16.46 7.13
C ILE A 229 1.08 17.87 7.28
N LEU A 230 1.20 18.32 8.52
CA LEU A 230 1.46 19.70 8.85
C LEU A 230 2.89 20.00 9.28
N HIS A 231 3.65 18.97 9.64
CA HIS A 231 5.00 19.19 10.17
C HIS A 231 5.97 18.09 9.80
N ARG A 232 7.25 18.44 9.78
CA ARG A 232 8.38 17.53 9.69
C ARG A 232 8.43 16.61 10.91
N LEU A 233 9.18 15.52 10.83
CA LEU A 233 9.29 14.53 11.90
C LEU A 233 10.58 14.71 12.69
N GLN A 234 10.52 14.41 13.98
CA GLN A 234 11.66 14.40 14.93
C GLN A 234 12.45 15.72 14.97
N ILE A 235 11.84 16.82 14.63
CA ILE A 235 12.42 18.17 14.74
C ILE A 235 11.39 19.11 15.34
N ALA A 236 11.82 19.89 16.34
CA ALA A 236 10.97 20.85 17.03
C ALA A 236 10.94 22.16 16.24
N LEU A 237 9.96 22.32 15.36
CA LEU A 237 9.69 23.53 14.58
C LEU A 237 8.32 24.09 14.92
N SER A 238 8.20 25.40 14.88
CA SER A 238 6.93 26.11 14.98
C SER A 238 6.00 25.78 13.80
N GLU A 239 4.72 26.13 13.91
CA GLU A 239 3.76 26.02 12.80
C GLU A 239 4.22 26.84 11.59
N ASP A 240 4.74 28.04 11.80
CA ASP A 240 5.24 28.92 10.75
C ASP A 240 6.46 28.32 10.03
N GLU A 241 7.45 27.80 10.78
CA GLU A 241 8.63 27.14 10.19
C GLU A 241 8.28 25.89 9.39
N ASN A 242 7.25 25.14 9.81
CA ASN A 242 6.77 23.97 9.05
C ASN A 242 6.03 24.36 7.77
N ARG A 243 5.42 25.56 7.71
CA ARG A 243 4.79 26.11 6.51
C ARG A 243 5.80 26.61 5.47
N HIS A 244 7.02 26.94 5.90
CA HIS A 244 8.12 27.32 5.01
C HIS A 244 8.93 26.07 4.61
N THR A 245 8.99 25.80 3.31
CA THR A 245 9.77 24.67 2.78
C THR A 245 10.95 25.17 1.95
N ASN A 246 12.03 24.42 2.00
CA ASN A 246 13.35 24.77 1.52
C ASN A 246 13.39 25.00 0.00
N PRO A 247 14.29 25.87 -0.51
CA PRO A 247 14.66 25.87 -1.91
C PRO A 247 15.30 24.54 -2.31
N ILE A 248 14.94 24.02 -3.48
CA ILE A 248 15.47 22.76 -4.00
C ILE A 248 16.12 22.97 -5.38
N LYS A 249 17.24 22.30 -5.61
CA LYS A 249 17.90 22.23 -6.92
C LYS A 249 18.11 20.78 -7.32
N PHE A 250 17.87 20.49 -8.59
CA PHE A 250 18.26 19.22 -9.18
C PHE A 250 19.44 19.46 -10.13
N LEU A 251 20.49 18.65 -9.96
CA LEU A 251 21.75 18.80 -10.68
C LEU A 251 22.04 17.58 -11.54
N ASP A 252 22.65 17.80 -12.70
CA ASP A 252 23.25 16.72 -13.50
C ASP A 252 24.60 16.23 -12.90
N ALA A 253 25.25 15.30 -13.59
CA ALA A 253 26.54 14.76 -13.17
C ALA A 253 27.67 15.82 -13.16
N ASN A 254 27.53 16.90 -13.92
CA ASN A 254 28.47 18.01 -14.00
C ASN A 254 28.15 19.17 -13.04
N ASN A 255 27.15 18.95 -12.16
CA ASN A 255 26.59 19.97 -11.25
C ASN A 255 25.88 21.14 -11.96
N THR A 256 25.42 20.95 -13.20
CA THR A 256 24.57 21.92 -13.90
C THR A 256 23.15 21.81 -13.35
N ILE A 257 22.52 22.96 -13.08
CA ILE A 257 21.14 23.01 -12.61
C ILE A 257 20.19 22.62 -13.74
N LEU A 258 19.50 21.49 -13.57
CA LEU A 258 18.43 21.04 -14.48
C LEU A 258 17.07 21.62 -14.11
N TYR A 259 16.82 21.78 -12.82
CA TYR A 259 15.58 22.36 -12.27
C TYR A 259 15.85 22.98 -10.91
N GLN A 260 15.16 24.05 -10.61
CA GLN A 260 15.18 24.67 -9.27
C GLN A 260 13.79 25.18 -8.90
N GLN A 261 13.48 25.11 -7.62
CA GLN A 261 12.32 25.74 -7.01
C GLN A 261 12.75 26.62 -5.84
N PRO A 262 12.13 27.83 -5.67
CA PRO A 262 12.42 28.70 -4.55
C PRO A 262 11.88 28.15 -3.25
N LEU A 263 12.22 28.81 -2.13
CA LEU A 263 11.50 28.67 -0.86
C LEU A 263 9.99 28.85 -1.11
N ALA A 264 9.19 27.93 -0.55
CA ALA A 264 7.73 28.04 -0.62
C ALA A 264 7.15 28.29 0.78
N PHE A 265 6.07 29.06 0.84
CA PHE A 265 5.31 29.32 2.05
C PHE A 265 3.85 28.92 1.82
N ASN A 266 3.34 28.04 2.66
CA ASN A 266 1.96 27.60 2.59
C ASN A 266 1.03 28.53 3.39
N GLN A 267 0.12 29.19 2.70
CA GLN A 267 -0.90 30.08 3.29
C GLN A 267 -2.25 29.36 3.51
N THR A 268 -2.41 28.12 3.04
CA THR A 268 -3.67 27.38 3.15
C THR A 268 -4.07 27.20 4.62
N LYS A 269 -5.31 27.51 4.92
CA LYS A 269 -5.92 27.23 6.22
C LYS A 269 -6.53 25.83 6.17
N TYR A 270 -6.09 24.98 7.07
CA TYR A 270 -6.68 23.66 7.26
C TYR A 270 -7.81 23.72 8.27
N ALA A 271 -8.71 22.73 8.22
CA ALA A 271 -9.80 22.61 9.18
C ALA A 271 -9.26 22.53 10.61
N ASP A 272 -9.87 23.30 11.51
CA ASP A 272 -9.55 23.25 12.92
C ASP A 272 -9.96 21.90 13.51
N ARG A 273 -9.13 21.41 14.43
CA ARG A 273 -9.31 20.12 15.11
C ARG A 273 -9.18 20.34 16.62
N ASN A 274 -9.77 19.41 17.37
CA ASN A 274 -9.62 19.36 18.83
C ASN A 274 -9.15 17.96 19.25
N ASP A 275 -8.00 17.56 18.72
CA ASP A 275 -7.40 16.27 19.03
C ASP A 275 -6.47 16.38 20.23
N SER A 276 -6.56 15.43 21.16
CA SER A 276 -5.69 15.32 22.33
C SER A 276 -5.39 13.87 22.64
N LEU A 277 -4.24 13.59 23.27
CA LEU A 277 -3.81 12.26 23.70
C LEU A 277 -3.27 12.31 25.13
N GLY A 278 -3.36 11.15 25.79
CA GLY A 278 -2.91 10.97 27.16
C GLY A 278 -3.80 11.66 28.21
N ASN A 279 -3.40 11.56 29.45
CA ASN A 279 -4.02 12.25 30.60
C ASN A 279 -3.10 13.36 31.14
N ALA A 280 -1.80 13.21 30.86
CA ALA A 280 -0.73 14.14 31.21
C ALA A 280 0.39 14.06 30.17
N TYR A 281 1.34 14.99 30.23
CA TYR A 281 2.55 14.96 29.43
C TYR A 281 3.72 15.63 30.11
N LEU A 282 4.95 15.24 29.77
CA LEU A 282 6.15 15.94 30.17
C LEU A 282 6.49 17.07 29.19
N GLN A 283 6.77 18.26 29.72
CA GLN A 283 7.35 19.39 29.02
C GLN A 283 8.71 19.72 29.65
N GLY A 284 9.78 19.18 29.07
CA GLY A 284 11.05 19.03 29.78
C GLY A 284 10.81 18.12 31.01
N ASP A 285 11.29 18.55 32.17
CA ASP A 285 11.12 17.79 33.44
C ASP A 285 9.80 18.09 34.16
N LYS A 286 8.95 18.98 33.60
CA LYS A 286 7.71 19.38 34.25
C LYS A 286 6.53 18.53 33.79
N LEU A 287 5.85 17.84 34.72
CA LEU A 287 4.60 17.15 34.46
C LEU A 287 3.44 18.17 34.33
N ILE A 288 2.72 18.11 33.21
CA ILE A 288 1.50 18.88 32.96
C ILE A 288 0.32 17.91 33.04
N SER A 289 -0.54 18.07 34.05
CA SER A 289 -1.67 17.18 34.35
C SER A 289 -2.90 17.52 33.50
N ASN A 290 -2.73 17.58 32.18
CA ASN A 290 -3.79 17.75 31.18
C ASN A 290 -3.42 16.92 29.94
N PRO A 291 -4.38 16.47 29.13
CA PRO A 291 -4.12 15.83 27.84
C PRO A 291 -3.24 16.73 26.95
N MET A 292 -2.28 16.16 26.27
CA MET A 292 -1.45 16.88 25.30
C MET A 292 -2.26 17.19 24.03
N ASN A 293 -2.18 18.43 23.56
CA ASN A 293 -2.89 18.90 22.36
C ASN A 293 -2.17 18.42 21.08
N PHE A 294 -2.90 17.71 20.23
CA PHE A 294 -2.45 17.20 18.93
C PHE A 294 -3.15 17.87 17.74
N SER A 295 -3.96 18.92 17.96
CA SER A 295 -4.75 19.59 16.91
C SER A 295 -3.92 20.14 15.77
N LYS A 296 -2.64 20.49 16.01
CA LYS A 296 -1.67 20.96 15.00
C LYS A 296 -0.63 19.89 14.61
N LYS A 297 -0.83 18.66 15.05
CA LYS A 297 0.03 17.52 14.64
C LYS A 297 -0.51 16.84 13.37
N ASN A 298 0.30 15.97 12.78
CA ASN A 298 -0.11 15.21 11.61
C ASN A 298 -1.34 14.34 11.90
N ARG A 299 -2.20 14.17 10.89
CA ARG A 299 -3.41 13.34 10.93
C ARG A 299 -3.58 12.58 9.64
N ILE A 300 -3.87 11.30 9.74
CA ILE A 300 -4.36 10.43 8.68
C ILE A 300 -5.09 9.26 9.33
N THR A 301 -6.21 8.82 8.78
CA THR A 301 -6.97 7.69 9.33
C THR A 301 -6.35 6.35 8.91
N LEU A 302 -6.60 5.29 9.69
CA LEU A 302 -6.16 3.94 9.32
C LEU A 302 -6.76 3.50 7.97
N GLU A 303 -8.01 3.88 7.72
CA GLU A 303 -8.70 3.56 6.46
C GLU A 303 -8.06 4.28 5.26
N SER A 304 -7.65 5.54 5.40
CA SER A 304 -6.92 6.26 4.36
C SER A 304 -5.53 5.67 4.10
N LEU A 305 -4.79 5.33 5.14
CA LEU A 305 -3.50 4.63 5.00
C LEU A 305 -3.64 3.30 4.27
N HIS A 306 -4.64 2.49 4.66
CA HIS A 306 -4.96 1.21 4.04
C HIS A 306 -5.31 1.37 2.55
N ASN A 307 -6.14 2.36 2.20
CA ASN A 307 -6.54 2.64 0.82
C ASN A 307 -5.39 3.22 -0.02
N ILE A 308 -4.51 4.03 0.58
CA ILE A 308 -3.29 4.52 -0.08
C ILE A 308 -2.38 3.33 -0.43
N LEU A 309 -2.12 2.41 0.51
CA LEU A 309 -1.35 1.20 0.21
C LEU A 309 -2.02 0.36 -0.89
N ARG A 310 -3.34 0.15 -0.81
CA ARG A 310 -4.10 -0.55 -1.83
C ARG A 310 -3.96 0.08 -3.21
N SER A 311 -3.93 1.42 -3.30
CA SER A 311 -3.78 2.14 -4.58
C SER A 311 -2.43 1.93 -5.25
N VAL A 312 -1.41 1.53 -4.47
CA VAL A 312 -0.08 1.15 -4.98
C VAL A 312 -0.06 -0.32 -5.40
N ILE A 313 -0.57 -1.20 -4.57
CA ILE A 313 -0.52 -2.65 -4.84
C ILE A 313 -1.49 -3.05 -5.95
N PHE A 314 -2.70 -2.51 -5.95
CA PHE A 314 -3.75 -2.78 -6.94
C PHE A 314 -4.37 -1.49 -7.50
N PRO A 315 -3.64 -0.71 -8.29
CA PRO A 315 -4.10 0.61 -8.76
C PRO A 315 -5.39 0.54 -9.59
N ASN A 316 -5.67 -0.61 -10.21
CA ASN A 316 -6.89 -0.80 -11.01
C ASN A 316 -8.15 -1.12 -10.16
N THR A 317 -8.00 -1.28 -8.83
CA THR A 317 -9.11 -1.54 -7.90
C THR A 317 -9.60 -0.29 -7.17
N VAL A 318 -8.97 0.85 -7.42
CA VAL A 318 -9.36 2.16 -6.87
C VAL A 318 -9.85 3.09 -7.97
N LEU A 319 -10.57 4.14 -7.60
CA LEU A 319 -11.05 5.15 -8.55
C LEU A 319 -9.87 5.84 -9.25
N ALA A 320 -10.06 6.33 -10.46
CA ALA A 320 -9.01 6.94 -11.26
C ALA A 320 -8.33 8.13 -10.55
N ASN A 321 -9.11 8.95 -9.83
CA ASN A 321 -8.59 10.10 -9.06
C ASN A 321 -7.79 9.67 -7.82
N GLN A 322 -7.98 8.46 -7.31
CA GLN A 322 -7.22 7.91 -6.16
C GLN A 322 -5.85 7.35 -6.56
N ARG A 323 -5.61 7.14 -7.85
CA ARG A 323 -4.33 6.62 -8.35
C ARG A 323 -3.25 7.68 -8.27
N PHE A 324 -2.04 7.24 -7.93
CA PHE A 324 -0.85 8.08 -8.05
C PHE A 324 -0.30 8.01 -9.47
N ASN A 325 0.19 9.13 -9.98
CA ASN A 325 0.84 9.18 -11.31
C ASN A 325 2.25 8.60 -11.24
N LEU A 326 2.32 7.26 -11.26
CA LEU A 326 3.56 6.47 -11.15
C LEU A 326 3.82 5.72 -12.45
N THR A 327 5.09 5.62 -12.82
CA THR A 327 5.55 4.79 -13.95
C THR A 327 5.66 3.32 -13.54
N PRO A 328 5.71 2.36 -14.48
CA PRO A 328 6.00 0.95 -14.16
C PRO A 328 7.31 0.76 -13.39
N ASP A 329 8.33 1.58 -13.66
CA ASP A 329 9.61 1.56 -12.95
C ASP A 329 9.47 2.08 -11.51
N ASP A 330 8.61 3.08 -11.25
CA ASP A 330 8.31 3.54 -9.90
C ASP A 330 7.59 2.46 -9.08
N PHE A 331 6.63 1.74 -9.67
CA PHE A 331 5.99 0.61 -8.99
C PHE A 331 6.98 -0.48 -8.59
N LYS A 332 7.86 -0.88 -9.53
CA LYS A 332 8.89 -1.88 -9.26
C LYS A 332 9.85 -1.42 -8.16
N PHE A 333 10.29 -0.17 -8.20
CA PHE A 333 11.13 0.46 -7.19
C PHE A 333 10.45 0.46 -5.81
N LEU A 334 9.19 0.87 -5.74
CA LEU A 334 8.42 0.86 -4.49
C LEU A 334 8.26 -0.57 -3.96
N TYR A 335 7.88 -1.54 -4.80
CA TYR A 335 7.71 -2.93 -4.37
C TYR A 335 9.01 -3.51 -3.82
N GLN A 336 10.14 -3.22 -4.45
CA GLN A 336 11.43 -3.65 -3.94
C GLN A 336 11.65 -3.13 -2.52
N TYR A 337 11.68 -1.81 -2.31
CA TYR A 337 12.07 -1.25 -1.02
C TYR A 337 10.99 -1.34 0.07
N MET A 338 9.71 -1.43 -0.28
CA MET A 338 8.65 -1.74 0.68
C MET A 338 8.74 -3.16 1.24
N SER A 339 9.32 -4.12 0.49
CA SER A 339 9.39 -5.53 0.88
C SER A 339 10.79 -6.02 1.26
N GLN A 340 11.83 -5.28 0.94
CA GLN A 340 13.22 -5.59 1.25
C GLN A 340 13.47 -5.48 2.77
N PHE A 341 14.29 -6.39 3.31
CA PHE A 341 14.80 -6.28 4.67
C PHE A 341 16.02 -5.35 4.71
N PRO A 342 16.26 -4.59 5.79
CA PRO A 342 17.37 -3.67 5.84
C PRO A 342 18.74 -4.32 5.53
N PRO A 343 19.09 -5.51 6.05
CA PRO A 343 20.39 -6.13 5.75
C PRO A 343 20.57 -6.57 4.29
N GLU A 344 19.49 -6.66 3.52
CA GLU A 344 19.53 -7.05 2.10
C GLU A 344 19.93 -5.89 1.17
N THR A 345 20.16 -4.66 1.69
CA THR A 345 20.60 -3.53 0.85
C THR A 345 22.12 -3.38 0.84
N ASN A 346 22.67 -2.94 -0.30
CA ASN A 346 24.08 -2.59 -0.44
C ASN A 346 24.33 -1.14 0.05
N PHE A 347 23.42 -0.22 -0.26
CA PHE A 347 23.51 1.18 0.13
C PHE A 347 22.15 1.75 0.56
N PRO A 348 22.06 2.34 1.76
CA PRO A 348 23.11 2.30 2.81
C PRO A 348 23.31 0.87 3.34
N PRO A 349 24.53 0.51 3.78
CA PRO A 349 24.80 -0.79 4.37
C PRO A 349 24.23 -0.82 5.80
N TYR A 350 23.10 -1.46 6.00
CA TYR A 350 22.54 -1.67 7.33
C TYR A 350 23.04 -2.99 7.91
N ASP A 351 23.63 -2.93 9.10
CA ASP A 351 24.04 -4.13 9.81
C ASP A 351 22.88 -4.81 10.52
N SER A 352 22.89 -6.13 10.59
CA SER A 352 21.80 -6.92 11.17
C SER A 352 21.71 -6.87 12.71
N ALA A 353 22.72 -6.31 13.40
CA ALA A 353 22.68 -6.15 14.84
C ALA A 353 21.78 -4.97 15.25
N ASN A 354 21.86 -3.87 14.49
CA ASN A 354 21.07 -2.67 14.72
C ASN A 354 19.79 -2.66 13.87
N TYR A 355 19.82 -3.25 12.66
CA TYR A 355 18.71 -3.26 11.71
C TYR A 355 18.38 -4.69 11.29
N GLN A 356 17.76 -5.44 12.20
CA GLN A 356 17.34 -6.83 11.94
C GLN A 356 16.26 -6.92 10.83
N ASP A 357 16.04 -8.11 10.28
CA ASP A 357 15.05 -8.31 9.19
C ASP A 357 13.65 -7.79 9.55
N ALA A 358 13.25 -7.92 10.83
CA ALA A 358 11.94 -7.44 11.30
C ALA A 358 11.89 -5.94 11.62
N TYR A 359 12.97 -5.16 11.45
CA TYR A 359 13.08 -3.78 11.92
C TYR A 359 11.88 -2.90 11.48
N GLY A 360 11.43 -3.04 10.27
CA GLY A 360 10.27 -2.31 9.72
C GLY A 360 9.05 -3.19 9.44
N LYS A 361 8.85 -4.33 10.14
CA LYS A 361 7.84 -5.34 9.85
C LYS A 361 7.12 -5.76 11.14
N PHE A 362 6.25 -4.88 11.68
CA PHE A 362 5.60 -5.14 12.97
C PHE A 362 4.56 -6.25 12.88
N LEU A 363 3.68 -6.20 11.87
CA LEU A 363 2.71 -7.26 11.60
C LEU A 363 3.43 -8.56 11.24
N LEU A 364 3.01 -9.67 11.82
CA LEU A 364 3.54 -11.02 11.68
C LEU A 364 4.84 -11.28 12.47
N TYR A 365 5.71 -10.27 12.65
CA TYR A 365 7.03 -10.49 13.24
C TYR A 365 7.28 -9.74 14.55
N GLY A 366 6.60 -8.61 14.81
CA GLY A 366 6.88 -7.78 16.00
C GLY A 366 8.34 -7.31 16.00
N ALA A 367 9.00 -7.48 17.14
CA ALA A 367 10.44 -7.21 17.31
C ALA A 367 11.31 -8.49 17.20
N GLN A 368 10.91 -9.46 16.36
CA GLN A 368 11.61 -10.74 16.22
C GLN A 368 13.06 -10.52 15.76
N LYS A 369 14.00 -11.13 16.49
CA LYS A 369 15.42 -11.12 16.15
C LYS A 369 15.77 -12.27 15.18
N GLY A 370 16.86 -12.09 14.42
CA GLY A 370 17.37 -13.08 13.47
C GLY A 370 16.71 -13.01 12.09
N SER A 371 17.07 -13.97 11.23
CA SER A 371 16.62 -13.99 9.85
C SER A 371 15.15 -14.41 9.73
N LEU A 372 14.44 -13.77 8.84
CA LEU A 372 13.03 -14.06 8.53
C LEU A 372 12.90 -14.97 7.29
N PRO A 373 11.76 -15.71 7.17
CA PRO A 373 11.47 -16.50 5.97
C PRO A 373 11.45 -15.63 4.72
N LYS A 374 12.25 -15.98 3.71
CA LYS A 374 12.37 -15.19 2.47
C LYS A 374 11.21 -15.40 1.49
N ASN A 375 10.45 -16.48 1.64
CA ASN A 375 9.22 -16.74 0.87
C ASN A 375 8.03 -15.87 1.31
N ILE A 376 8.10 -15.27 2.50
CA ILE A 376 7.09 -14.32 2.98
C ILE A 376 7.65 -12.91 2.85
N ARG A 377 6.92 -12.04 2.14
CA ARG A 377 7.28 -10.63 2.00
C ARG A 377 6.13 -9.74 2.42
N ILE A 378 6.48 -8.64 3.07
CA ILE A 378 5.54 -7.65 3.59
C ILE A 378 5.85 -6.30 2.96
N PHE A 379 4.93 -5.82 2.14
CA PHE A 379 4.96 -4.50 1.51
C PHE A 379 4.23 -3.53 2.42
N ASN A 380 4.96 -2.76 3.22
CA ASN A 380 4.34 -2.02 4.30
C ASN A 380 5.00 -0.68 4.62
N LYS A 381 4.35 0.07 5.50
CA LYS A 381 4.96 1.17 6.23
C LYS A 381 4.49 1.15 7.68
N ILE A 382 5.45 1.12 8.59
CA ILE A 382 5.23 1.20 10.03
C ILE A 382 5.27 2.64 10.54
N GLY A 383 4.75 2.84 11.74
CA GLY A 383 4.91 4.06 12.51
C GLY A 383 4.70 3.82 13.99
N ASP A 384 5.56 4.43 14.80
CA ASP A 384 5.47 4.41 16.25
C ASP A 384 5.93 5.75 16.84
N ALA A 385 5.13 6.33 17.68
CA ALA A 385 5.43 7.51 18.48
C ALA A 385 4.28 7.82 19.45
N TYR A 386 4.58 8.43 20.57
CA TYR A 386 3.63 8.86 21.59
C TYR A 386 2.70 7.73 22.06
N GLY A 387 3.21 6.52 22.20
CA GLY A 387 2.43 5.34 22.54
C GLY A 387 1.65 4.72 21.37
N GLN A 388 1.53 5.37 20.24
CA GLN A 388 0.89 4.79 19.05
C GLN A 388 1.83 3.82 18.34
N MET A 389 1.30 2.65 17.92
CA MET A 389 2.00 1.70 17.07
C MET A 389 1.09 1.32 15.92
N ILE A 390 1.54 1.54 14.69
CA ILE A 390 0.76 1.35 13.47
C ILE A 390 1.58 0.52 12.47
N ASP A 391 0.93 -0.38 11.76
CA ASP A 391 1.48 -1.00 10.54
C ASP A 391 0.38 -1.13 9.50
N VAL A 392 0.66 -0.73 8.26
CA VAL A 392 -0.22 -0.91 7.11
C VAL A 392 0.51 -1.75 6.08
N ALA A 393 0.01 -2.97 5.83
CA ALA A 393 0.74 -4.01 5.16
C ALA A 393 -0.08 -4.75 4.09
N TYR A 394 0.60 -5.11 3.00
CA TYR A 394 0.22 -6.18 2.09
C TYR A 394 1.21 -7.33 2.27
N VAL A 395 0.71 -8.49 2.62
CA VAL A 395 1.48 -9.69 2.93
C VAL A 395 1.33 -10.70 1.81
N VAL A 396 2.44 -11.29 1.36
CA VAL A 396 2.46 -12.39 0.39
C VAL A 396 3.30 -13.55 0.91
N ASP A 397 2.85 -14.78 0.66
CA ASP A 397 3.66 -15.99 0.76
C ASP A 397 3.73 -16.64 -0.62
N PHE A 398 4.90 -16.65 -1.22
CA PHE A 398 5.12 -17.16 -2.58
C PHE A 398 4.98 -18.68 -2.67
N ASP A 399 5.30 -19.42 -1.61
CA ASP A 399 5.24 -20.88 -1.60
C ASP A 399 3.81 -21.38 -1.41
N LYS A 400 3.10 -20.82 -0.43
CA LYS A 400 1.70 -21.18 -0.15
C LYS A 400 0.69 -20.44 -1.03
N LYS A 401 1.14 -19.46 -1.84
CA LYS A 401 0.28 -18.62 -2.68
C LYS A 401 -0.82 -17.94 -1.85
N ILE A 402 -0.41 -17.24 -0.81
CA ILE A 402 -1.26 -16.47 0.10
C ILE A 402 -1.02 -14.99 -0.15
N GLU A 403 -2.07 -14.19 -0.08
CA GLU A 403 -1.99 -12.74 -0.11
C GLU A 403 -3.18 -12.11 0.63
N PHE A 404 -2.92 -11.05 1.38
CA PHE A 404 -3.94 -10.27 2.04
C PHE A 404 -3.41 -8.88 2.44
N PHE A 405 -4.31 -7.92 2.66
CA PHE A 405 -3.93 -6.71 3.39
C PHE A 405 -4.31 -6.82 4.85
N LEU A 406 -3.46 -6.30 5.69
CA LEU A 406 -3.71 -6.11 7.11
C LEU A 406 -3.18 -4.75 7.54
N SER A 407 -4.03 -3.97 8.19
CA SER A 407 -3.63 -2.70 8.78
C SER A 407 -4.12 -2.67 10.22
N ALA A 408 -3.27 -2.27 11.14
CA ALA A 408 -3.61 -2.19 12.54
C ALA A 408 -2.97 -0.97 13.20
N GLU A 409 -3.66 -0.47 14.21
CA GLU A 409 -3.21 0.58 15.12
C GLU A 409 -3.55 0.17 16.54
N ILE A 410 -2.64 0.43 17.49
CA ILE A 410 -2.82 0.23 18.91
C ILE A 410 -2.13 1.33 19.70
N TYR A 411 -2.79 1.82 20.77
CA TYR A 411 -2.24 2.81 21.70
C TYR A 411 -1.60 2.12 22.92
N CYS A 412 -0.28 2.08 22.95
CA CYS A 412 0.56 1.41 23.95
C CYS A 412 1.07 2.42 25.00
N ASN A 413 0.17 3.02 25.76
CA ASN A 413 0.49 4.02 26.78
C ASN A 413 -0.46 3.89 27.99
N LYS A 414 -0.21 2.88 28.82
CA LYS A 414 -1.11 2.50 29.92
C LYS A 414 -1.17 3.55 31.03
N ASP A 415 -0.09 4.24 31.35
CA ASP A 415 -0.07 5.27 32.38
C ASP A 415 -0.67 6.61 31.89
N GLY A 416 -0.84 6.75 30.57
CA GLY A 416 -1.42 7.93 29.95
C GLY A 416 -0.52 9.18 29.97
N ILE A 417 0.77 9.04 30.24
CA ILE A 417 1.73 10.15 30.24
C ILE A 417 2.44 10.19 28.89
N ILE A 418 2.39 11.32 28.21
CA ILE A 418 3.06 11.53 26.93
C ILE A 418 4.45 12.15 27.18
N ASN A 419 5.46 11.77 26.36
CA ASN A 419 6.87 12.22 26.42
C ASN A 419 7.65 11.78 27.66
N ASP A 420 7.24 10.74 28.36
CA ASP A 420 7.99 10.16 29.47
C ASP A 420 8.84 8.95 29.07
N ASP A 421 8.79 8.57 27.77
CA ASP A 421 9.49 7.44 27.16
C ASP A 421 9.17 6.05 27.77
N LYS A 422 8.00 5.91 28.45
CA LYS A 422 7.55 4.67 29.12
C LYS A 422 6.38 4.03 28.40
N TYR A 423 6.50 3.83 27.11
CA TYR A 423 5.46 3.22 26.31
C TYR A 423 5.51 1.68 26.34
N ASP A 424 4.31 1.05 26.31
CA ASP A 424 4.16 -0.41 26.38
C ASP A 424 4.45 -1.11 25.01
N TYR A 425 5.38 -0.59 24.21
CA TYR A 425 5.67 -1.16 22.89
C TYR A 425 6.18 -2.60 22.98
N GLU A 426 7.16 -2.87 23.88
CA GLU A 426 7.76 -4.19 24.04
C GLU A 426 6.81 -5.21 24.67
N THR A 427 6.00 -4.77 25.62
CA THR A 427 5.15 -5.66 26.44
C THR A 427 3.77 -5.90 25.82
N VAL A 428 3.27 -4.96 25.02
CA VAL A 428 1.92 -5.01 24.42
C VAL A 428 1.97 -4.84 22.90
N GLY A 429 2.61 -3.81 22.41
CA GLY A 429 2.57 -3.41 21.00
C GLY A 429 3.13 -4.46 20.05
N TYR A 430 4.39 -4.83 20.19
CA TYR A 430 5.02 -5.85 19.34
C TYR A 430 4.39 -7.24 19.49
N PRO A 431 4.05 -7.74 20.71
CA PRO A 431 3.29 -8.97 20.86
C PRO A 431 1.93 -8.94 20.16
N PHE A 432 1.18 -7.83 20.27
CA PHE A 432 -0.09 -7.66 19.58
C PHE A 432 0.07 -7.72 18.06
N MET A 433 0.97 -6.92 17.47
CA MET A 433 1.20 -6.90 16.03
C MET A 433 1.64 -8.26 15.49
N LYS A 434 2.57 -8.93 16.19
CA LYS A 434 3.03 -10.28 15.83
C LYS A 434 1.91 -11.29 15.82
N ASN A 435 1.14 -11.37 16.92
CA ASN A 435 0.10 -12.35 17.09
C ASN A 435 -1.09 -12.07 16.16
N LEU A 436 -1.46 -10.81 15.97
CA LEU A 436 -2.49 -10.43 15.00
C LEU A 436 -2.12 -10.87 13.58
N GLY A 437 -0.90 -10.53 13.14
CA GLY A 437 -0.41 -10.94 11.82
C GLY A 437 -0.43 -12.44 11.65
N LYS A 438 0.06 -13.20 12.65
CA LYS A 438 0.08 -14.67 12.62
C LYS A 438 -1.32 -15.27 12.54
N VAL A 439 -2.24 -14.82 13.37
CA VAL A 439 -3.62 -15.36 13.41
C VAL A 439 -4.35 -15.08 12.10
N ILE A 440 -4.21 -13.89 11.54
CA ILE A 440 -4.80 -13.56 10.23
C ILE A 440 -4.13 -14.34 9.10
N TYR A 441 -2.80 -14.52 9.13
CA TYR A 441 -2.09 -15.35 8.17
C TYR A 441 -2.60 -16.80 8.22
N ASP A 442 -2.72 -17.39 9.41
CA ASP A 442 -3.21 -18.76 9.59
C ASP A 442 -4.67 -18.89 9.11
N TYR A 443 -5.52 -17.91 9.42
CA TYR A 443 -6.89 -17.86 8.90
C TYR A 443 -6.90 -17.82 7.37
N ASP A 444 -6.13 -16.90 6.77
CA ASP A 444 -6.11 -16.71 5.32
C ASP A 444 -5.50 -17.94 4.60
N ALA A 445 -4.53 -18.61 5.21
CA ALA A 445 -3.92 -19.84 4.70
C ALA A 445 -4.90 -21.01 4.63
N ASN A 446 -5.82 -21.11 5.58
CA ASN A 446 -6.74 -22.23 5.71
C ASN A 446 -8.10 -21.99 5.02
N ARG A 447 -8.39 -20.75 4.57
CA ARG A 447 -9.64 -20.47 3.88
C ARG A 447 -9.68 -21.10 2.47
N LYS A 448 -10.87 -21.53 2.04
CA LYS A 448 -11.08 -22.04 0.69
C LYS A 448 -10.97 -20.89 -0.34
N ARG A 449 -10.28 -21.16 -1.46
CA ARG A 449 -10.13 -20.25 -2.60
C ARG A 449 -10.58 -20.94 -3.88
N ALA A 450 -11.27 -20.20 -4.75
CA ALA A 450 -11.58 -20.70 -6.10
C ALA A 450 -10.33 -20.75 -6.98
N TYR A 451 -9.46 -19.74 -6.85
CA TYR A 451 -8.21 -19.61 -7.61
C TYR A 451 -7.10 -19.14 -6.68
N TYR A 452 -5.91 -19.70 -6.86
CA TYR A 452 -4.70 -19.23 -6.20
C TYR A 452 -4.14 -18.01 -6.95
N PRO A 453 -3.53 -17.03 -6.24
CA PRO A 453 -2.93 -15.87 -6.86
C PRO A 453 -1.69 -16.23 -7.69
N ASP A 454 -1.53 -15.56 -8.83
CA ASP A 454 -0.21 -15.38 -9.45
C ASP A 454 0.44 -14.17 -8.81
N LEU A 455 1.51 -14.41 -8.04
CA LEU A 455 2.25 -13.42 -7.28
C LEU A 455 3.56 -13.00 -7.98
N SER A 456 3.77 -13.40 -9.24
CA SER A 456 5.02 -13.17 -9.98
C SER A 456 5.40 -11.68 -10.06
N SER A 457 4.41 -10.78 -10.18
CA SER A 457 4.61 -9.33 -10.22
C SER A 457 5.16 -8.72 -8.92
N PHE A 458 5.09 -9.45 -7.81
CA PHE A 458 5.60 -9.03 -6.49
C PHE A 458 6.92 -9.70 -6.12
N LYS A 459 7.42 -10.59 -6.98
CA LYS A 459 8.71 -11.26 -6.74
C LYS A 459 9.85 -10.35 -7.18
N MET A 460 10.46 -9.68 -6.20
CA MET A 460 11.54 -8.72 -6.43
C MET A 460 12.91 -9.40 -6.38
N VAL A 461 13.88 -8.77 -7.07
CA VAL A 461 15.30 -9.06 -6.91
C VAL A 461 15.84 -8.01 -5.93
N TYR A 462 16.43 -8.44 -4.83
CA TYR A 462 17.01 -7.59 -3.81
C TYR A 462 18.51 -7.38 -4.07
N ASP A 463 19.12 -6.41 -3.37
CA ASP A 463 20.50 -6.02 -3.62
C ASP A 463 21.51 -7.12 -3.18
N LYS A 464 21.12 -7.98 -2.20
CA LYS A 464 21.91 -9.12 -1.68
C LYS A 464 21.10 -10.39 -1.66
#